data_6d506ec363702e6e53a91285f8fafb5a
#
_entry.id   6d506ec363702e6e53a91285f8fafb5a
#
_cell.length_a   1.000
_cell.length_b   1.000
_cell.length_c   1.000
_cell.angle_alpha   90.00
_cell.angle_beta   90.00
_cell.angle_gamma   90.00
#
_symmetry.space_group_name_H-M   'P 1'
#
loop_
_entity.id
_entity.type
_entity.pdbx_description
1 polymer ?
#
loop_
_entity_poly.entity_id
_entity_poly.type
_entity_poly.pdbx_seq_one_letter_code
_entity_poly.pdbx_strand_id
1 'polypeptide(L)'
;MINKSPRAKHKGYLKWVASLPCSECEIHDDTIVAHHLKGTYAPLSGGGGMKSSDYFTMPLCFNCHDKLHRGNKDLRETQPYRIMQTLDRAFKDGVVSFMRWE
;
A
#
# COMPACT_ATOMS: atom_id res chain seq x y z
N MET A 1 -3.79 -15.38 -18.04
CA MET A 1 -3.54 -16.42 -17.06
C MET A 1 -3.42 -15.85 -15.65
N ILE A 2 -3.96 -16.52 -14.71
CA ILE A 2 -3.92 -16.05 -13.34
C ILE A 2 -2.60 -16.44 -12.69
N ASN A 3 -2.01 -15.49 -12.02
CA ASN A 3 -0.80 -15.75 -11.25
C ASN A 3 -1.16 -16.58 -10.03
N LYS A 4 -0.58 -17.77 -9.93
CA LYS A 4 -0.85 -18.68 -8.81
C LYS A 4 0.15 -18.59 -7.69
N SER A 5 1.15 -17.72 -7.82
CA SER A 5 2.11 -17.51 -6.73
C SER A 5 1.43 -16.85 -5.55
N PRO A 6 1.80 -17.21 -4.33
CA PRO A 6 1.29 -16.48 -3.16
C PRO A 6 1.70 -15.01 -3.24
N ARG A 7 0.87 -14.14 -2.69
CA ARG A 7 1.24 -12.74 -2.62
C ARG A 7 2.46 -12.57 -1.71
N ALA A 8 3.26 -11.55 -2.00
CA ALA A 8 4.40 -11.23 -1.14
C ALA A 8 3.90 -10.71 0.21
N LYS A 9 4.43 -11.27 1.28
CA LYS A 9 4.06 -10.90 2.66
C LYS A 9 5.26 -10.38 3.40
N HIS A 10 5.08 -9.30 4.14
CA HIS A 10 6.16 -8.72 4.93
C HIS A 10 5.58 -7.88 6.07
N LYS A 11 5.39 -8.51 7.23
CA LYS A 11 4.77 -7.83 8.38
C LYS A 11 5.56 -6.60 8.83
N GLY A 12 6.88 -6.67 8.80
CA GLY A 12 7.72 -5.54 9.17
C GLY A 12 7.51 -4.34 8.27
N TYR A 13 7.33 -4.59 6.96
CA TYR A 13 7.04 -3.54 6.02
C TYR A 13 5.70 -2.87 6.32
N LEU A 14 4.67 -3.66 6.61
CA LEU A 14 3.36 -3.13 6.97
C LEU A 14 3.41 -2.25 8.22
N LYS A 15 4.17 -2.68 9.22
CA LYS A 15 4.37 -1.88 10.44
C LYS A 15 5.05 -0.56 10.12
N TRP A 16 6.06 -0.60 9.27
CA TRP A 16 6.77 0.61 8.88
C TRP A 16 5.83 1.57 8.13
N VAL A 17 5.02 1.06 7.18
CA VAL A 17 4.07 1.88 6.44
C VAL A 17 3.08 2.55 7.41
N ALA A 18 2.58 1.80 8.39
CA ALA A 18 1.66 2.34 9.37
C ALA A 18 2.29 3.37 10.31
N SER A 19 3.61 3.49 10.30
CA SER A 19 4.32 4.50 11.09
C SER A 19 4.51 5.82 10.34
N LEU A 20 4.11 5.88 9.07
CA LEU A 20 4.27 7.07 8.25
C LEU A 20 3.06 8.00 8.37
N PRO A 21 3.21 9.28 8.00
CA PRO A 21 2.06 10.16 7.88
C PRO A 21 1.10 9.68 6.79
N CYS A 22 -0.18 10.03 6.93
CA CYS A 22 -1.19 9.72 5.92
C CYS A 22 -0.76 10.29 4.57
N SER A 23 -0.85 9.49 3.52
CA SER A 23 -0.43 9.91 2.18
C SER A 23 -1.38 10.91 1.54
N GLU A 24 -2.55 11.10 2.10
CA GLU A 24 -3.53 12.07 1.57
C GLU A 24 -3.52 13.37 2.34
N CYS A 25 -3.72 13.32 3.67
CA CYS A 25 -3.89 14.53 4.48
C CYS A 25 -2.70 14.84 5.37
N GLU A 26 -1.69 13.97 5.37
CA GLU A 26 -0.43 14.12 6.11
C GLU A 26 -0.58 14.07 7.64
N ILE A 27 -1.75 13.74 8.16
CA ILE A 27 -1.91 13.50 9.58
C ILE A 27 -1.01 12.33 9.99
N HIS A 28 -0.39 12.46 11.14
CA HIS A 28 0.49 11.43 11.68
C HIS A 28 0.01 11.09 13.09
N ASP A 29 -0.92 10.16 13.19
CA ASP A 29 -1.51 9.76 14.46
C ASP A 29 -1.58 8.23 14.55
N ASP A 30 -2.25 7.71 15.57
CA ASP A 30 -2.34 6.28 15.83
C ASP A 30 -3.43 5.59 15.00
N THR A 31 -4.09 6.30 14.09
CA THR A 31 -5.11 5.69 13.22
C THR A 31 -4.56 5.25 11.88
N ILE A 32 -3.28 5.51 11.59
CA ILE A 32 -2.70 5.17 10.31
C ILE A 32 -2.66 3.66 10.11
N VAL A 33 -3.13 3.22 8.96
CA VAL A 33 -3.08 1.81 8.56
C VAL A 33 -2.34 1.67 7.24
N ALA A 34 -1.77 0.50 7.00
CA ALA A 34 -1.18 0.16 5.71
C ALA A 34 -2.31 -0.37 4.82
N HIS A 35 -2.79 0.48 3.92
CA HIS A 35 -3.90 0.12 3.03
C HIS A 35 -3.35 -0.59 1.79
N HIS A 36 -3.84 -1.81 1.54
CA HIS A 36 -3.48 -2.58 0.35
C HIS A 36 -4.22 -2.08 -0.89
N LEU A 37 -3.54 -2.12 -2.03
CA LEU A 37 -4.15 -1.78 -3.31
C LEU A 37 -5.44 -2.58 -3.50
N LYS A 38 -6.53 -1.90 -3.86
CA LYS A 38 -7.84 -2.53 -3.92
C LYS A 38 -8.70 -1.93 -5.00
N GLY A 39 -9.50 -2.79 -5.65
CA GLY A 39 -10.55 -2.36 -6.55
C GLY A 39 -10.10 -1.99 -7.94
N THR A 40 -8.81 -2.11 -8.26
CA THR A 40 -8.31 -1.75 -9.58
C THR A 40 -7.03 -2.56 -9.87
N TYR A 41 -6.66 -2.63 -11.14
CA TYR A 41 -5.43 -3.31 -11.59
C TYR A 41 -5.36 -4.78 -11.19
N ALA A 42 -6.48 -5.49 -11.28
CA ALA A 42 -6.47 -6.93 -11.03
C ALA A 42 -5.56 -7.64 -12.06
N PRO A 43 -4.85 -8.71 -11.68
CA PRO A 43 -4.91 -9.38 -10.38
C PRO A 43 -3.99 -8.78 -9.31
N LEU A 44 -3.26 -7.71 -9.64
CA LEU A 44 -2.34 -7.09 -8.68
C LEU A 44 -3.06 -6.58 -7.43
N SER A 45 -4.31 -6.20 -7.57
CA SER A 45 -5.12 -5.70 -6.46
C SER A 45 -5.74 -6.82 -5.61
N GLY A 46 -5.42 -8.08 -5.93
CA GLY A 46 -5.88 -9.22 -5.16
C GLY A 46 -7.22 -9.80 -5.57
N GLY A 47 -8.22 -9.00 -5.89
CA GLY A 47 -9.53 -9.46 -6.34
C GLY A 47 -10.12 -10.63 -5.54
N GLY A 48 -11.39 -10.91 -5.70
CA GLY A 48 -12.05 -12.08 -5.12
C GLY A 48 -11.88 -12.24 -3.62
N GLY A 49 -11.78 -11.14 -2.87
CA GLY A 49 -11.61 -11.18 -1.43
C GLY A 49 -10.18 -11.36 -0.96
N MET A 50 -9.25 -11.52 -1.86
CA MET A 50 -7.83 -11.68 -1.51
C MET A 50 -7.15 -10.33 -1.43
N LYS A 51 -6.11 -10.23 -0.59
CA LYS A 51 -5.32 -9.01 -0.49
C LYS A 51 -4.23 -9.01 -1.56
N SER A 52 -3.82 -7.81 -1.96
CA SER A 52 -2.65 -7.63 -2.83
C SER A 52 -1.36 -7.85 -2.04
N SER A 53 -0.22 -7.73 -2.74
CA SER A 53 1.10 -7.79 -2.10
C SER A 53 1.20 -6.80 -0.95
N ASP A 54 1.92 -7.18 0.11
CA ASP A 54 2.19 -6.26 1.22
C ASP A 54 3.03 -5.07 0.79
N TYR A 55 3.77 -5.17 -0.33
CA TYR A 55 4.52 -4.05 -0.88
C TYR A 55 3.65 -3.07 -1.65
N PHE A 56 2.41 -3.44 -1.95
CA PHE A 56 1.45 -2.57 -2.63
C PHE A 56 0.53 -1.93 -1.61
N THR A 57 1.15 -1.21 -0.67
CA THR A 57 0.44 -0.55 0.43
C THR A 57 0.81 0.92 0.53
N MET A 58 -0.07 1.68 1.13
CA MET A 58 0.14 3.10 1.37
C MET A 58 -0.43 3.48 2.74
N PRO A 59 0.15 4.48 3.42
CA PRO A 59 -0.38 4.88 4.74
C PRO A 59 -1.61 5.75 4.58
N LEU A 60 -2.68 5.40 5.28
CA LEU A 60 -3.91 6.19 5.33
C LEU A 60 -4.41 6.28 6.75
N CYS A 61 -4.81 7.50 7.17
CA CYS A 61 -5.47 7.66 8.46
C CYS A 61 -6.91 7.12 8.39
N PHE A 62 -7.56 7.02 9.53
CA PHE A 62 -8.91 6.48 9.59
C PHE A 62 -9.86 7.20 8.62
N ASN A 63 -9.86 8.52 8.64
CA ASN A 63 -10.78 9.29 7.80
C ASN A 63 -10.53 9.09 6.31
N CYS A 64 -9.27 9.12 5.88
CA CYS A 64 -8.95 8.95 4.47
C CYS A 64 -9.20 7.51 4.01
N HIS A 65 -8.92 6.54 4.86
CA HIS A 65 -9.20 5.14 4.58
C HIS A 65 -10.71 4.93 4.38
N ASP A 66 -11.52 5.56 5.25
CA ASP A 66 -12.97 5.52 5.14
C ASP A 66 -13.45 6.17 3.84
N LYS A 67 -12.90 7.33 3.48
CA LYS A 67 -13.26 8.00 2.23
C LYS A 67 -12.98 7.10 1.02
N LEU A 68 -11.84 6.41 1.02
CA LEU A 68 -11.48 5.52 -0.08
C LEU A 68 -12.50 4.38 -0.18
N HIS A 69 -12.87 3.77 0.93
CA HIS A 69 -13.84 2.68 0.94
C HIS A 69 -15.24 3.14 0.57
N ARG A 70 -15.56 4.41 0.79
CA ARG A 70 -16.84 4.98 0.36
C ARG A 70 -16.85 5.36 -1.11
N GLY A 71 -15.76 5.12 -1.82
CA GLY A 71 -15.70 5.32 -3.25
C GLY A 71 -15.17 6.68 -3.69
N ASN A 72 -14.39 7.36 -2.84
CA ASN A 72 -13.76 8.61 -3.26
C ASN A 72 -12.90 8.32 -4.49
N LYS A 73 -13.29 8.92 -5.61
CA LYS A 73 -12.69 8.63 -6.90
C LYS A 73 -11.22 8.98 -6.95
N ASP A 74 -10.87 10.15 -6.45
CA ASP A 74 -9.48 10.62 -6.49
C ASP A 74 -8.56 9.70 -5.69
N LEU A 75 -8.96 9.34 -4.48
CA LEU A 75 -8.18 8.43 -3.65
C LEU A 75 -8.02 7.06 -4.30
N ARG A 76 -9.08 6.56 -4.92
CA ARG A 76 -9.04 5.25 -5.56
C ARG A 76 -8.12 5.24 -6.78
N GLU A 77 -8.19 6.30 -7.58
CA GLU A 77 -7.40 6.37 -8.82
C GLU A 77 -5.92 6.66 -8.54
N THR A 78 -5.60 7.28 -7.44
CA THR A 78 -4.21 7.61 -7.11
C THR A 78 -3.52 6.57 -6.24
N GLN A 79 -4.16 5.44 -5.97
CA GLN A 79 -3.53 4.38 -5.18
C GLN A 79 -2.15 3.97 -5.72
N PRO A 80 -1.99 3.66 -7.02
CA PRO A 80 -0.67 3.26 -7.51
C PRO A 80 0.39 4.32 -7.28
N TYR A 81 0.06 5.58 -7.47
CA TYR A 81 1.00 6.67 -7.27
C TYR A 81 1.45 6.73 -5.81
N ARG A 82 0.51 6.66 -4.88
CA ARG A 82 0.82 6.71 -3.45
C ARG A 82 1.61 5.49 -2.98
N ILE A 83 1.28 4.33 -3.55
CA ILE A 83 2.01 3.10 -3.28
C ILE A 83 3.45 3.21 -3.77
N MET A 84 3.65 3.74 -4.96
CA MET A 84 4.98 3.93 -5.51
C MET A 84 5.80 4.92 -4.69
N GLN A 85 5.19 6.00 -4.23
CA GLN A 85 5.87 6.95 -3.34
C GLN A 85 6.32 6.27 -2.05
N THR A 86 5.44 5.47 -1.47
CA THR A 86 5.74 4.74 -0.23
C THR A 86 6.89 3.77 -0.43
N LEU A 87 6.85 3.01 -1.52
CA LEU A 87 7.88 2.04 -1.82
C LEU A 87 9.23 2.71 -2.11
N ASP A 88 9.19 3.82 -2.85
CA ASP A 88 10.40 4.59 -3.14
C ASP A 88 11.05 5.06 -1.84
N ARG A 89 10.26 5.56 -0.91
CA ARG A 89 10.75 5.96 0.40
C ARG A 89 11.35 4.78 1.17
N ALA A 90 10.73 3.61 1.05
CA ALA A 90 11.23 2.42 1.73
C ALA A 90 12.63 2.04 1.25
N PHE A 91 12.88 2.15 -0.06
CA PHE A 91 14.21 1.92 -0.59
C PHE A 91 15.21 2.97 -0.10
N LYS A 92 14.81 4.23 -0.09
CA LYS A 92 15.67 5.33 0.36
C LYS A 92 16.03 5.20 1.84
N ASP A 93 15.07 4.74 2.64
CA ASP A 93 15.26 4.59 4.09
C ASP A 93 15.89 3.25 4.47
N GLY A 94 16.17 2.40 3.48
CA GLY A 94 16.79 1.10 3.75
C GLY A 94 15.86 0.05 4.34
N VAL A 95 14.56 0.29 4.28
CA VAL A 95 13.56 -0.66 4.79
C VAL A 95 13.47 -1.89 3.90
N VAL A 96 13.63 -1.68 2.60
CA VAL A 96 13.70 -2.75 1.60
C VAL A 96 14.91 -2.53 0.72
N SER A 97 15.41 -3.61 0.12
CA SER A 97 16.54 -3.51 -0.80
C SER A 97 16.41 -4.59 -1.86
N PHE A 98 17.02 -4.32 -3.00
CA PHE A 98 17.09 -5.32 -4.06
C PHE A 98 18.30 -6.21 -3.85
N MET A 99 18.14 -7.46 -4.28
CA MET A 99 19.26 -8.36 -4.39
C MET A 99 20.13 -7.89 -5.55
N ARG A 100 21.45 -7.90 -5.36
CA ARG A 100 22.35 -7.44 -6.40
C ARG A 100 22.50 -8.49 -7.49
N TRP A 101 22.57 -8.01 -8.71
CA TRP A 101 22.85 -8.83 -9.89
C TRP A 101 24.29 -8.60 -10.28
N GLU A 102 25.07 -9.67 -10.37
CA GLU A 102 26.47 -9.56 -10.76
C GLU A 102 26.73 -10.26 -12.08
#